data_b4da9664215907c0caa1ab8a54e341c8
#
_entry.id   b4da9664215907c0caa1ab8a54e341c8
#
_cell.length_a   1.000
_cell.length_b   1.000
_cell.length_c   1.000
_cell.angle_alpha   90.00
_cell.angle_beta   90.00
_cell.angle_gamma   90.00
#
_symmetry.space_group_name_H-M   'P 1'
#
loop_
_entity.id
_entity.type
_entity.pdbx_description
1 polymer ?
#
loop_
_entity_poly.entity_id
_entity_poly.type
_entity_poly.pdbx_seq_one_letter_code
_entity_poly.pdbx_strand_id
1 'polypeptide(L)'
;MTRIIGTLLILLFVGCASEETATITEGEQSLIEIKKAIVAIIGEPKHVSENQREFTSKFFNKDPNLNVDPEKAKVRFYTVMAIQGPRRPYDIEIRAFVEQRVGKEYEEVGEDSDVAKKLAQQLKDRLNQSREGRNLIDDFRAF
;
A
#
# COMPACT_ATOMS: atom_id res chain seq x y z
N MET A 1 -8.01 -13.46 -63.13
CA MET A 1 -7.37 -14.00 -61.92
C MET A 1 -7.04 -12.85 -60.99
N THR A 2 -7.93 -12.53 -60.05
CA THR A 2 -7.80 -11.37 -59.17
C THR A 2 -7.45 -11.90 -57.75
N ARG A 3 -6.22 -11.66 -57.30
CA ARG A 3 -5.76 -12.03 -55.96
C ARG A 3 -6.17 -10.94 -55.01
N ILE A 4 -7.10 -11.25 -54.10
CA ILE A 4 -7.48 -10.40 -52.98
C ILE A 4 -6.51 -10.68 -51.84
N ILE A 5 -5.62 -9.73 -51.55
CA ILE A 5 -4.74 -9.74 -50.40
C ILE A 5 -5.54 -9.19 -49.24
N GLY A 6 -5.99 -10.09 -48.35
CA GLY A 6 -6.65 -9.71 -47.09
C GLY A 6 -5.61 -9.22 -46.10
N THR A 7 -5.62 -7.92 -45.85
CA THR A 7 -4.80 -7.31 -44.77
C THR A 7 -5.44 -7.58 -43.44
N LEU A 8 -4.87 -8.50 -42.67
CA LEU A 8 -5.26 -8.81 -41.30
C LEU A 8 -4.78 -7.67 -40.40
N LEU A 9 -5.69 -6.79 -40.00
CA LEU A 9 -5.42 -5.70 -39.06
C LEU A 9 -5.43 -6.27 -37.62
N ILE A 10 -4.25 -6.54 -37.08
CA ILE A 10 -4.08 -6.95 -35.68
C ILE A 10 -4.21 -5.69 -34.80
N LEU A 11 -5.38 -5.50 -34.19
CA LEU A 11 -5.61 -4.51 -33.14
C LEU A 11 -4.89 -4.99 -31.87
N LEU A 12 -3.73 -4.45 -31.61
CA LEU A 12 -3.06 -4.55 -30.31
C LEU A 12 -3.84 -3.72 -29.30
N PHE A 13 -4.70 -4.37 -28.52
CA PHE A 13 -5.23 -3.77 -27.31
C PHE A 13 -4.07 -3.68 -26.30
N VAL A 14 -3.43 -2.52 -26.24
CA VAL A 14 -2.62 -2.13 -25.09
C VAL A 14 -3.60 -1.88 -23.96
N GLY A 15 -3.87 -2.91 -23.17
CA GLY A 15 -4.59 -2.76 -21.90
C GLY A 15 -3.71 -1.89 -21.00
N CYS A 16 -4.12 -0.64 -20.79
CA CYS A 16 -3.64 0.11 -19.63
C CYS A 16 -4.05 -0.69 -18.39
N ALA A 17 -3.10 -1.39 -17.79
CA ALA A 17 -3.25 -1.86 -16.43
C ALA A 17 -3.35 -0.58 -15.57
N SER A 18 -4.55 -0.22 -15.11
CA SER A 18 -4.71 0.81 -14.13
C SER A 18 -4.02 0.32 -12.86
N GLU A 19 -2.94 0.99 -12.45
CA GLU A 19 -2.35 0.78 -11.13
C GLU A 19 -3.44 1.06 -10.10
N GLU A 20 -4.00 0.01 -9.50
CA GLU A 20 -5.06 0.14 -8.50
C GLU A 20 -4.44 0.49 -7.14
N THR A 21 -4.05 1.74 -7.01
CA THR A 21 -3.54 2.32 -5.78
C THR A 21 -4.68 2.60 -4.81
N ALA A 22 -4.57 2.17 -3.56
CA ALA A 22 -5.49 2.58 -2.51
C ALA A 22 -5.03 3.90 -1.91
N THR A 23 -5.91 4.91 -1.87
CA THR A 23 -5.61 6.24 -1.33
C THR A 23 -6.55 6.59 -0.20
N ILE A 24 -6.00 7.08 0.91
CA ILE A 24 -6.74 7.74 1.98
C ILE A 24 -6.57 9.25 1.76
N THR A 25 -7.68 9.92 1.46
CA THR A 25 -7.70 11.38 1.26
C THR A 25 -8.10 12.10 2.55
N GLU A 26 -7.73 13.39 2.64
CA GLU A 26 -8.15 14.30 3.71
C GLU A 26 -7.70 13.89 5.13
N GLY A 27 -6.50 13.36 5.25
CA GLY A 27 -5.90 13.07 6.56
C GLY A 27 -5.60 14.35 7.36
N GLU A 28 -6.49 14.71 8.30
CA GLU A 28 -6.33 15.90 9.17
C GLU A 28 -5.32 15.69 10.31
N GLN A 29 -4.89 14.45 10.53
CA GLN A 29 -3.94 14.09 11.57
C GLN A 29 -2.58 14.74 11.31
N SER A 30 -1.81 14.93 12.37
CA SER A 30 -0.43 15.40 12.25
C SER A 30 0.46 14.38 11.54
N LEU A 31 1.51 14.85 10.89
CA LEU A 31 2.49 13.98 10.23
C LEU A 31 3.06 12.91 11.19
N ILE A 32 3.26 13.27 12.47
CA ILE A 32 3.77 12.36 13.49
C ILE A 32 2.76 11.24 13.78
N GLU A 33 1.48 11.57 13.86
CA GLU A 33 0.41 10.57 14.11
C GLU A 33 0.24 9.63 12.93
N ILE A 34 0.28 10.16 11.71
CA ILE A 34 0.21 9.33 10.49
C ILE A 34 1.40 8.36 10.46
N LYS A 35 2.63 8.83 10.72
CA LYS A 35 3.81 7.98 10.79
C LYS A 35 3.69 6.88 11.86
N LYS A 36 3.21 7.23 13.05
CA LYS A 36 2.98 6.25 14.12
C LYS A 36 1.93 5.22 13.72
N ALA A 37 0.85 5.65 13.06
CA ALA A 37 -0.19 4.75 12.57
C ALA A 37 0.34 3.81 11.48
N ILE A 38 1.13 4.31 10.53
CA ILE A 38 1.77 3.50 9.49
C ILE A 38 2.65 2.41 10.14
N VAL A 39 3.56 2.79 11.04
CA VAL A 39 4.44 1.84 11.73
C VAL A 39 3.64 0.83 12.57
N ALA A 40 2.52 1.23 13.17
CA ALA A 40 1.65 0.30 13.90
C ALA A 40 0.99 -0.76 12.99
N ILE A 41 0.78 -0.46 11.69
CA ILE A 41 0.21 -1.38 10.71
C ILE A 41 1.26 -2.29 10.08
N ILE A 42 2.36 -1.71 9.60
CA ILE A 42 3.39 -2.48 8.87
C ILE A 42 4.47 -3.07 9.77
N GLY A 43 4.48 -2.71 11.05
CA GLY A 43 5.58 -3.03 11.97
C GLY A 43 6.81 -2.18 11.71
N GLU A 44 7.97 -2.67 12.13
CA GLU A 44 9.24 -2.02 11.84
C GLU A 44 9.49 -2.00 10.32
N PRO A 45 9.58 -0.82 9.68
CA PRO A 45 9.79 -0.73 8.25
C PRO A 45 11.16 -1.28 7.82
N LYS A 46 11.23 -1.89 6.65
CA LYS A 46 12.48 -2.31 6.01
C LYS A 46 13.25 -1.09 5.50
N HIS A 47 12.54 -0.10 4.99
CA HIS A 47 13.11 1.14 4.48
C HIS A 47 12.20 2.33 4.78
N VAL A 48 12.81 3.48 5.05
CA VAL A 48 12.14 4.78 5.19
C VAL A 48 12.91 5.78 4.34
N SER A 49 12.19 6.56 3.52
CA SER A 49 12.80 7.59 2.69
C SER A 49 13.48 8.69 3.52
N GLU A 50 14.44 9.42 2.94
CA GLU A 50 15.17 10.50 3.62
C GLU A 50 14.25 11.58 4.18
N ASN A 51 13.18 11.94 3.45
CA ASN A 51 12.17 12.90 3.90
C ASN A 51 11.17 12.30 4.91
N GLN A 52 11.33 11.02 5.26
CA GLN A 52 10.49 10.27 6.19
C GLN A 52 9.00 10.29 5.82
N ARG A 53 8.67 10.28 4.54
CA ARG A 53 7.29 10.29 4.05
C ARG A 53 6.90 9.03 3.31
N GLU A 54 7.86 8.17 2.99
CA GLU A 54 7.62 6.88 2.35
C GLU A 54 8.18 5.77 3.22
N PHE A 55 7.37 4.74 3.44
CA PHE A 55 7.65 3.61 4.32
C PHE A 55 7.45 2.31 3.55
N THR A 56 8.50 1.51 3.46
CA THR A 56 8.43 0.17 2.87
C THR A 56 8.40 -0.88 3.98
N SER A 57 7.42 -1.76 3.96
CA SER A 57 7.32 -2.86 4.94
C SER A 57 8.40 -3.92 4.75
N LYS A 58 8.60 -4.76 5.76
CA LYS A 58 9.21 -6.08 5.58
C LYS A 58 8.29 -6.96 4.73
N PHE A 59 8.82 -8.08 4.22
CA PHE A 59 8.00 -9.04 3.49
C PHE A 59 6.99 -9.72 4.41
N PHE A 60 5.81 -10.02 3.88
CA PHE A 60 4.75 -10.71 4.59
C PHE A 60 3.99 -11.68 3.68
N ASN A 61 3.23 -12.59 4.28
CA ASN A 61 2.32 -13.49 3.58
C ASN A 61 0.92 -12.87 3.51
N LYS A 62 0.19 -13.08 2.41
CA LYS A 62 -1.21 -12.62 2.28
C LYS A 62 -2.10 -13.22 3.35
N ASP A 63 -1.90 -14.50 3.66
CA ASP A 63 -2.54 -15.18 4.78
C ASP A 63 -1.60 -15.19 6.00
N PRO A 64 -1.97 -14.47 7.09
CA PRO A 64 -1.16 -14.43 8.31
C PRO A 64 -1.10 -15.79 9.04
N ASN A 65 -2.02 -16.73 8.73
CA ASN A 65 -2.02 -18.07 9.32
C ASN A 65 -1.04 -19.03 8.59
N LEU A 66 -0.49 -18.60 7.48
CA LEU A 66 0.50 -19.38 6.76
C LEU A 66 1.80 -19.43 7.60
N ASN A 67 2.09 -20.59 8.18
CA ASN A 67 3.31 -20.78 8.98
C ASN A 67 4.53 -21.00 8.08
N VAL A 68 4.77 -20.05 7.17
CA VAL A 68 5.90 -20.02 6.25
C VAL A 68 6.61 -18.69 6.42
N ASP A 69 7.92 -18.73 6.59
CA ASP A 69 8.76 -17.54 6.59
C ASP A 69 8.59 -16.79 5.24
N PRO A 70 8.15 -15.53 5.23
CA PRO A 70 7.96 -14.77 3.99
C PRO A 70 9.22 -14.70 3.13
N GLU A 71 10.42 -14.71 3.75
CA GLU A 71 11.70 -14.70 3.04
C GLU A 71 11.96 -16.00 2.24
N LYS A 72 11.21 -17.08 2.54
CA LYS A 72 11.32 -18.40 1.89
C LYS A 72 10.07 -18.80 1.13
N ALA A 73 9.01 -18.01 1.21
CA ALA A 73 7.74 -18.29 0.56
C ALA A 73 7.87 -18.27 -0.97
N LYS A 74 7.03 -19.02 -1.69
CA LYS A 74 6.98 -18.97 -3.16
C LYS A 74 6.45 -17.63 -3.67
N VAL A 75 5.52 -17.06 -2.93
CA VAL A 75 4.91 -15.74 -3.19
C VAL A 75 4.97 -14.97 -1.89
N ARG A 76 5.46 -13.76 -1.96
CA ARG A 76 5.56 -12.85 -0.82
C ARG A 76 5.09 -11.45 -1.21
N PHE A 77 4.72 -10.67 -0.23
CA PHE A 77 4.19 -9.33 -0.40
C PHE A 77 5.05 -8.33 0.36
N TYR A 78 5.10 -7.11 -0.12
CA TYR A 78 5.53 -5.95 0.63
C TYR A 78 4.64 -4.77 0.28
N THR A 79 4.59 -3.76 1.13
CA THR A 79 3.80 -2.56 0.88
C THR A 79 4.67 -1.32 0.96
N VAL A 80 4.31 -0.33 0.16
CA VAL A 80 4.84 1.03 0.22
C VAL A 80 3.68 1.94 0.60
N MET A 81 3.87 2.74 1.66
CA MET A 81 2.92 3.75 2.10
C MET A 81 3.59 5.12 2.00
N ALA A 82 3.03 6.01 1.20
CA ALA A 82 3.58 7.34 0.93
C ALA A 82 2.62 8.43 1.41
N ILE A 83 3.14 9.40 2.19
CA ILE A 83 2.39 10.56 2.69
C ILE A 83 2.60 11.71 1.71
N GLN A 84 1.54 12.12 1.03
CA GLN A 84 1.52 13.14 0.02
C GLN A 84 1.05 14.49 0.57
N GLY A 85 1.47 15.57 -0.07
CA GLY A 85 1.07 16.93 0.27
C GLY A 85 2.09 17.66 1.17
N PRO A 86 2.24 18.99 1.00
CA PRO A 86 3.18 19.81 1.77
C PRO A 86 2.68 20.12 3.18
N ARG A 87 1.37 20.13 3.39
CA ARG A 87 0.67 20.46 4.65
C ARG A 87 -0.64 19.69 4.74
N ARG A 88 -1.26 19.69 5.92
CA ARG A 88 -2.61 19.14 6.13
C ARG A 88 -3.66 19.83 5.26
N PRO A 89 -4.67 19.09 4.77
CA PRO A 89 -4.82 17.64 4.91
C PRO A 89 -3.80 16.88 4.08
N TYR A 90 -3.37 15.69 4.55
CA TYR A 90 -2.45 14.82 3.83
C TYR A 90 -3.22 13.71 3.10
N ASP A 91 -2.73 13.31 1.94
CA ASP A 91 -3.15 12.09 1.29
C ASP A 91 -2.15 10.98 1.60
N ILE A 92 -2.64 9.76 1.77
CA ILE A 92 -1.78 8.60 2.01
C ILE A 92 -2.04 7.59 0.91
N GLU A 93 -1.03 7.37 0.11
CA GLU A 93 -1.02 6.40 -0.96
C GLU A 93 -0.50 5.06 -0.44
N ILE A 94 -1.21 3.97 -0.74
CA ILE A 94 -0.86 2.63 -0.29
C ILE A 94 -0.81 1.71 -1.49
N ARG A 95 0.34 1.10 -1.73
CA ARG A 95 0.57 0.13 -2.78
C ARG A 95 1.08 -1.18 -2.15
N ALA A 96 0.56 -2.30 -2.61
CA ALA A 96 0.99 -3.62 -2.17
C ALA A 96 1.55 -4.39 -3.37
N PHE A 97 2.81 -4.75 -3.29
CA PHE A 97 3.54 -5.42 -4.35
C PHE A 97 3.62 -6.92 -4.09
N VAL A 98 3.61 -7.68 -5.16
CA VAL A 98 3.69 -9.14 -5.15
C VAL A 98 5.00 -9.56 -5.78
N GLU A 99 5.79 -10.33 -5.05
CA GLU A 99 6.97 -10.99 -5.58
C GLU A 99 6.78 -12.51 -5.64
N GLN A 100 7.20 -13.09 -6.74
CA GLN A 100 7.20 -14.54 -6.95
C GLN A 100 8.63 -15.05 -7.06
N ARG A 101 8.88 -16.21 -6.44
CA ARG A 101 10.19 -16.85 -6.51
C ARG A 101 10.36 -17.56 -7.86
N VAL A 102 11.37 -17.15 -8.60
CA VAL A 102 11.80 -17.74 -9.86
C VAL A 102 13.21 -18.32 -9.66
N GLY A 103 13.29 -19.64 -9.52
CA GLY A 103 14.55 -20.31 -9.19
C GLY A 103 15.07 -19.94 -7.79
N LYS A 104 16.17 -19.18 -7.74
CA LYS A 104 16.79 -18.71 -6.48
C LYS A 104 16.49 -17.25 -6.16
N GLU A 105 15.90 -16.52 -7.11
CA GLU A 105 15.65 -15.09 -7.01
C GLU A 105 14.15 -14.80 -6.91
N TYR A 106 13.80 -13.56 -6.55
CA TYR A 106 12.43 -13.09 -6.53
C TYR A 106 12.26 -12.01 -7.59
N GLU A 107 11.16 -12.11 -8.30
CA GLU A 107 10.76 -11.14 -9.32
C GLU A 107 9.43 -10.51 -8.91
N GLU A 108 9.32 -9.20 -9.05
CA GLU A 108 8.07 -8.48 -8.87
C GLU A 108 7.14 -8.81 -10.04
N VAL A 109 5.97 -9.34 -9.73
CA VAL A 109 4.99 -9.79 -10.74
C VAL A 109 3.79 -8.87 -10.87
N GLY A 110 3.65 -7.89 -9.99
CA GLY A 110 2.57 -6.90 -10.03
C GLY A 110 2.15 -6.38 -8.67
N GLU A 111 0.99 -5.76 -8.63
CA GLU A 111 0.37 -5.22 -7.42
C GLU A 111 -0.90 -6.00 -7.04
N ASP A 112 -1.22 -6.01 -5.74
CA ASP A 112 -2.44 -6.62 -5.20
C ASP A 112 -3.31 -5.52 -4.56
N SER A 113 -4.33 -5.10 -5.30
CA SER A 113 -5.24 -4.04 -4.86
C SER A 113 -6.08 -4.42 -3.64
N ASP A 114 -6.39 -5.70 -3.46
CA ASP A 114 -7.17 -6.16 -2.31
C ASP A 114 -6.35 -6.04 -1.03
N VAL A 115 -5.06 -6.38 -1.08
CA VAL A 115 -4.13 -6.19 0.03
C VAL A 115 -3.96 -4.69 0.31
N ALA A 116 -3.80 -3.86 -0.70
CA ALA A 116 -3.68 -2.41 -0.54
C ALA A 116 -4.94 -1.81 0.09
N LYS A 117 -6.14 -2.18 -0.38
CA LYS A 117 -7.44 -1.72 0.18
C LYS A 117 -7.62 -2.16 1.64
N LYS A 118 -7.24 -3.40 1.97
CA LYS A 118 -7.29 -3.91 3.35
C LYS A 118 -6.38 -3.11 4.28
N LEU A 119 -5.16 -2.83 3.85
CA LEU A 119 -4.21 -2.02 4.62
C LEU A 119 -4.68 -0.57 4.77
N ALA A 120 -5.28 0.01 3.71
CA ALA A 120 -5.87 1.34 3.76
C ALA A 120 -7.01 1.42 4.78
N GLN A 121 -7.88 0.41 4.83
CA GLN A 121 -8.95 0.35 5.82
C GLN A 121 -8.39 0.26 7.25
N GLN A 122 -7.41 -0.61 7.48
CA GLN A 122 -6.76 -0.73 8.79
C GLN A 122 -6.11 0.59 9.24
N LEU A 123 -5.43 1.28 8.31
CA LEU A 123 -4.80 2.57 8.59
C LEU A 123 -5.85 3.63 8.92
N LYS A 124 -6.94 3.70 8.16
CA LYS A 124 -8.06 4.62 8.40
C LYS A 124 -8.68 4.39 9.78
N ASP A 125 -8.94 3.13 10.14
CA ASP A 125 -9.50 2.77 11.45
C ASP A 125 -8.54 3.18 12.58
N ARG A 126 -7.23 2.98 12.41
CA ARG A 126 -6.22 3.39 13.37
C ARG A 126 -6.14 4.90 13.56
N LEU A 127 -6.23 5.66 12.47
CA LEU A 127 -6.23 7.12 12.49
C LEU A 127 -7.49 7.67 13.18
N ASN A 128 -8.65 7.05 12.95
CA ASN A 128 -9.91 7.42 13.60
C ASN A 128 -9.85 7.15 15.11
N GLN A 129 -9.35 6.00 15.55
CA GLN A 129 -9.16 5.69 16.98
C GLN A 129 -8.26 6.69 17.68
N SER A 130 -7.20 7.14 17.02
CA SER A 130 -6.31 8.18 17.54
C SER A 130 -7.02 9.54 17.74
N ARG A 131 -8.00 9.85 16.89
CA ARG A 131 -8.82 11.07 16.97
C ARG A 131 -9.82 11.02 18.12
N GLU A 132 -10.51 9.89 18.28
CA GLU A 132 -11.50 9.69 19.37
C GLU A 132 -10.84 9.77 20.75
N GLY A 133 -9.66 9.17 20.90
CA GLY A 133 -8.89 9.23 22.15
C GLY A 133 -8.47 10.66 22.56
N ARG A 134 -8.30 11.59 21.60
CA ARG A 134 -7.99 13.00 21.89
C ARG A 134 -9.20 13.79 22.36
N ASN A 135 -10.35 13.59 21.74
CA ASN A 135 -11.58 14.29 22.10
C ASN A 135 -11.98 14.00 23.55
N LEU A 136 -11.75 12.76 24.02
CA LEU A 136 -11.98 12.38 25.41
C LEU A 136 -11.05 13.08 26.41
N ILE A 137 -9.81 13.39 26.02
CA ILE A 137 -8.85 14.07 26.91
C ILE A 137 -9.14 15.56 26.99
N ASP A 138 -9.59 16.19 25.91
CA ASP A 138 -9.92 17.62 25.88
C ASP A 138 -11.20 17.91 26.66
N ASP A 139 -12.19 17.01 26.66
CA ASP A 139 -13.41 17.12 27.46
C ASP A 139 -13.15 17.08 28.98
N PHE A 140 -12.06 16.42 29.41
CA PHE A 140 -11.66 16.39 30.82
C PHE A 140 -10.82 17.59 31.28
N ARG A 141 -10.36 18.45 30.37
CA ARG A 141 -9.59 19.66 30.72
C ARG A 141 -10.44 20.93 30.90
N ALA A 142 -11.74 20.83 30.73
CA ALA A 142 -12.68 21.96 30.86
C ALA A 142 -13.20 22.23 32.28
N PHE A 143 -12.55 21.67 33.32
CA PHE A 143 -12.86 21.93 34.71
C PHE A 143 -11.63 22.38 35.50
#